data_14a23df0853f4e0995fca4ba2aefed9d
#
_entry.id   14a23df0853f4e0995fca4ba2aefed9d
#
_cell.length_a   1.000
_cell.length_b   1.000
_cell.length_c   1.000
_cell.angle_alpha   90.00
_cell.angle_beta   90.00
_cell.angle_gamma   90.00
#
_symmetry.space_group_name_H-M   'P 1'
#
loop_
_entity.id
_entity.type
_entity.pdbx_description
1 polymer ?
#
loop_
_entity_poly.entity_id
_entity_poly.type
_entity_poly.pdbx_seq_one_letter_code
_entity_poly.pdbx_strand_id
1 'polypeptide(L)'
;ASVLMVAFFSSAEASLISVNRVRISYLAEQDNRAARTVNQVLQRHEKFFAAILLTENACIIFASSVGTTMALKLLGDGGSAVLFATLIMTVFIVQFGEITPKTLAATYSDRWSLLIARPIAIVMFLETWIIFAFTLLPRFMLRMMRQSSGMGSPSVTEGEPRMLINIGRAEGSVDASEAALLQRVFGFG
;
A
#
# COMPACT_ATOMS: atom_id res chain seq x y z
N ALA A 1 9.01 10.74 -18.09
CA ALA A 1 8.67 9.32 -18.03
C ALA A 1 8.96 8.74 -16.63
N SER A 2 10.18 8.88 -16.08
CA SER A 2 10.57 8.30 -14.79
C SER A 2 9.72 8.75 -13.59
N VAL A 3 9.46 10.06 -13.47
CA VAL A 3 8.60 10.59 -12.40
C VAL A 3 7.17 10.06 -12.47
N LEU A 4 6.65 9.82 -13.68
CA LEU A 4 5.33 9.20 -13.85
C LEU A 4 5.31 7.73 -13.38
N MET A 5 6.41 7.00 -13.52
CA MET A 5 6.54 5.65 -12.96
C MET A 5 6.54 5.70 -11.43
N VAL A 6 7.29 6.63 -10.83
CA VAL A 6 7.26 6.85 -9.37
C VAL A 6 5.82 7.14 -8.93
N ALA A 7 5.15 8.11 -9.58
CA ALA A 7 3.77 8.48 -9.26
C ALA A 7 2.79 7.29 -9.38
N PHE A 8 2.98 6.42 -10.37
CA PHE A 8 2.18 5.22 -10.54
C PHE A 8 2.36 4.24 -9.37
N PHE A 9 3.60 3.88 -9.00
CA PHE A 9 3.85 2.95 -7.90
C PHE A 9 3.47 3.54 -6.56
N SER A 10 3.74 4.82 -6.33
CA SER A 10 3.33 5.57 -5.15
C SER A 10 1.80 5.60 -4.98
N SER A 11 1.06 5.85 -6.06
CA SER A 11 -0.40 5.80 -6.05
C SER A 11 -0.94 4.38 -5.84
N ALA A 12 -0.24 3.38 -6.36
CA ALA A 12 -0.60 1.98 -6.17
C ALA A 12 -0.50 1.57 -4.70
N GLU A 13 0.62 1.91 -4.05
CA GLU A 13 0.79 1.67 -2.63
C GLU A 13 -0.33 2.30 -1.81
N ALA A 14 -0.54 3.61 -1.96
CA ALA A 14 -1.52 4.35 -1.18
C ALA A 14 -2.95 3.83 -1.37
N SER A 15 -3.35 3.52 -2.60
CA SER A 15 -4.71 3.03 -2.87
C SER A 15 -4.96 1.64 -2.30
N LEU A 16 -3.99 0.71 -2.41
CA LEU A 16 -4.15 -0.66 -1.91
C LEU A 16 -4.08 -0.74 -0.38
N ILE A 17 -3.36 0.18 0.27
CA ILE A 17 -3.36 0.30 1.73
C ILE A 17 -4.69 0.87 2.24
N SER A 18 -5.22 1.89 1.56
CA SER A 18 -6.40 2.66 2.00
C SER A 18 -7.74 2.06 1.57
N VAL A 19 -7.72 1.00 0.74
CA VAL A 19 -8.95 0.42 0.19
C VAL A 19 -9.80 -0.26 1.26
N ASN A 20 -11.13 -0.11 1.15
CA ASN A 20 -12.06 -0.83 2.01
C ASN A 20 -12.11 -2.32 1.64
N ARG A 21 -11.48 -3.15 2.49
CA ARG A 21 -11.35 -4.60 2.27
C ARG A 21 -12.70 -5.32 2.21
N VAL A 22 -13.67 -4.89 3.03
CA VAL A 22 -15.02 -5.48 3.05
C VAL A 22 -15.71 -5.25 1.71
N ARG A 23 -15.62 -4.03 1.20
CA ARG A 23 -16.20 -3.69 -0.11
C ARG A 23 -15.53 -4.45 -1.26
N ILE A 24 -14.19 -4.58 -1.23
CA ILE A 24 -13.47 -5.36 -2.24
C ILE A 24 -13.85 -6.84 -2.20
N SER A 25 -13.97 -7.43 -1.01
CA SER A 25 -14.43 -8.83 -0.86
C SER A 25 -15.83 -9.02 -1.42
N TYR A 26 -16.76 -8.13 -1.10
CA TYR A 26 -18.11 -8.14 -1.65
C TYR A 26 -18.14 -8.07 -3.17
N LEU A 27 -17.35 -7.15 -3.78
CA LEU A 27 -17.25 -7.04 -5.24
C LEU A 27 -16.61 -8.28 -5.86
N ALA A 28 -15.66 -8.92 -5.17
CA ALA A 28 -15.02 -10.15 -5.63
C ALA A 28 -16.00 -11.34 -5.66
N GLU A 29 -16.93 -11.40 -4.71
CA GLU A 29 -18.02 -12.38 -4.67
C GLU A 29 -19.04 -12.17 -5.82
N GLN A 30 -19.23 -10.93 -6.24
CA GLN A 30 -20.07 -10.56 -7.40
C GLN A 30 -19.36 -10.79 -8.76
N ASP A 31 -18.36 -11.62 -8.84
CA ASP A 31 -17.63 -12.00 -10.06
C ASP A 31 -16.81 -10.87 -10.70
N ASN A 32 -16.51 -9.79 -9.96
CA ASN A 32 -15.65 -8.72 -10.44
C ASN A 32 -14.19 -9.18 -10.46
N ARG A 33 -13.65 -9.38 -11.68
CA ARG A 33 -12.27 -9.87 -11.88
C ARG A 33 -11.20 -8.94 -11.30
N ALA A 34 -11.40 -7.62 -11.35
CA ALA A 34 -10.45 -6.67 -10.80
C ALA A 34 -10.44 -6.75 -9.26
N ALA A 35 -11.61 -6.83 -8.62
CA ALA A 35 -11.73 -6.98 -7.18
C ALA A 35 -11.10 -8.29 -6.68
N ARG A 36 -11.25 -9.40 -7.42
CA ARG A 36 -10.55 -10.66 -7.12
C ARG A 36 -9.04 -10.47 -7.15
N THR A 37 -8.51 -9.75 -8.15
CA THR A 37 -7.07 -9.47 -8.24
C THR A 37 -6.61 -8.60 -7.06
N VAL A 38 -7.37 -7.54 -6.69
CA VAL A 38 -7.08 -6.74 -5.49
C VAL A 38 -7.01 -7.63 -4.25
N ASN A 39 -8.02 -8.48 -4.06
CA ASN A 39 -8.08 -9.38 -2.90
C ASN A 39 -6.87 -10.33 -2.85
N GLN A 40 -6.47 -10.91 -4.00
CA GLN A 40 -5.28 -11.76 -4.10
C GLN A 40 -3.98 -11.01 -3.77
N VAL A 41 -3.84 -9.77 -4.23
CA VAL A 41 -2.69 -8.90 -3.92
C VAL A 41 -2.67 -8.61 -2.41
N LEU A 42 -3.81 -8.23 -1.84
CA LEU A 42 -3.93 -7.92 -0.42
C LEU A 42 -3.70 -9.14 0.49
N GLN A 43 -4.01 -10.36 0.06
CA GLN A 43 -3.67 -11.58 0.79
C GLN A 43 -2.17 -11.89 0.83
N ARG A 44 -1.39 -11.34 -0.11
CA ARG A 44 0.06 -11.54 -0.20
C ARG A 44 0.84 -10.31 0.26
N HIS A 45 0.50 -9.78 1.44
CA HIS A 45 1.06 -8.53 1.97
C HIS A 45 2.59 -8.44 1.88
N GLU A 46 3.32 -9.45 2.37
CA GLU A 46 4.79 -9.43 2.34
C GLU A 46 5.33 -9.22 0.92
N LYS A 47 4.77 -9.95 -0.06
CA LYS A 47 5.21 -9.84 -1.45
C LYS A 47 4.83 -8.51 -2.06
N PHE A 48 3.63 -8.02 -1.75
CA PHE A 48 3.14 -6.73 -2.22
C PHE A 48 4.03 -5.59 -1.76
N PHE A 49 4.26 -5.48 -0.43
CA PHE A 49 5.12 -4.42 0.11
C PHE A 49 6.55 -4.51 -0.40
N ALA A 50 7.12 -5.71 -0.49
CA ALA A 50 8.47 -5.89 -1.02
C ALA A 50 8.57 -5.47 -2.49
N ALA A 51 7.60 -5.83 -3.34
CA ALA A 51 7.55 -5.45 -4.75
C ALA A 51 7.44 -3.92 -4.91
N ILE A 52 6.47 -3.31 -4.24
CA ILE A 52 6.26 -1.86 -4.31
C ILE A 52 7.50 -1.10 -3.84
N LEU A 53 8.02 -1.46 -2.65
CA LEU A 53 9.20 -0.81 -2.09
C LEU A 53 10.41 -0.91 -3.01
N LEU A 54 10.65 -2.09 -3.59
CA LEU A 54 11.75 -2.30 -4.51
C LEU A 54 11.60 -1.46 -5.79
N THR A 55 10.45 -1.58 -6.45
CA THR A 55 10.20 -0.91 -7.73
C THR A 55 10.11 0.61 -7.56
N GLU A 56 9.42 1.10 -6.54
CA GLU A 56 9.29 2.54 -6.26
C GLU A 56 10.67 3.15 -6.00
N ASN A 57 11.48 2.56 -5.11
CA ASN A 57 12.83 3.06 -4.84
C ASN A 57 13.76 2.99 -6.08
N ALA A 58 13.69 1.91 -6.86
CA ALA A 58 14.43 1.82 -8.10
C ALA A 58 14.05 2.94 -9.09
N CYS A 59 12.75 3.25 -9.21
CA CYS A 59 12.25 4.35 -10.04
C CYS A 59 12.71 5.72 -9.52
N ILE A 60 12.69 5.94 -8.20
CA ILE A 60 13.16 7.19 -7.57
C ILE A 60 14.65 7.40 -7.84
N ILE A 61 15.47 6.38 -7.59
CA ILE A 61 16.93 6.45 -7.83
C ILE A 61 17.19 6.72 -9.32
N PHE A 62 16.50 6.03 -10.21
CA PHE A 62 16.64 6.26 -11.65
C PHE A 62 16.20 7.67 -12.04
N ALA A 63 15.06 8.15 -11.55
CA ALA A 63 14.55 9.49 -11.83
C ALA A 63 15.52 10.57 -11.33
N SER A 64 16.05 10.41 -10.11
CA SER A 64 17.01 11.30 -9.51
C SER A 64 18.33 11.34 -10.31
N SER A 65 18.86 10.17 -10.69
CA SER A 65 20.10 10.06 -11.48
C SER A 65 19.98 10.75 -12.84
N VAL A 66 18.90 10.48 -13.57
CA VAL A 66 18.62 11.12 -14.87
C VAL A 66 18.45 12.64 -14.69
N GLY A 67 17.68 13.05 -13.69
CA GLY A 67 17.43 14.47 -13.41
C GLY A 67 18.70 15.22 -13.05
N THR A 68 19.54 14.66 -12.19
CA THR A 68 20.84 15.24 -11.82
C THR A 68 21.76 15.36 -13.04
N THR A 69 21.84 14.31 -13.86
CA THR A 69 22.66 14.34 -15.09
C THR A 69 22.19 15.42 -16.07
N MET A 70 20.88 15.60 -16.22
CA MET A 70 20.34 16.68 -17.06
C MET A 70 20.65 18.07 -16.49
N ALA A 71 20.51 18.23 -15.18
CA ALA A 71 20.78 19.50 -14.52
C ALA A 71 22.26 19.89 -14.61
N LEU A 72 23.19 18.97 -14.46
CA LEU A 72 24.63 19.22 -14.62
C LEU A 72 24.98 19.66 -16.04
N LYS A 73 24.35 19.06 -17.06
CA LYS A 73 24.55 19.50 -18.46
C LYS A 73 24.07 20.93 -18.72
N LEU A 74 23.08 21.41 -17.96
CA LEU A 74 22.51 22.75 -18.12
C LEU A 74 23.22 23.81 -17.27
N LEU A 75 23.64 23.46 -16.06
CA LEU A 75 24.17 24.38 -15.04
C LEU A 75 25.70 24.34 -14.92
N GLY A 76 26.36 23.34 -15.53
CA GLY A 76 27.79 23.09 -15.42
C GLY A 76 28.17 22.25 -14.18
N ASP A 77 29.44 21.85 -14.10
CA ASP A 77 29.95 20.87 -13.13
C ASP A 77 30.37 21.48 -11.77
N GLY A 78 29.90 22.68 -11.44
CA GLY A 78 30.19 23.31 -10.14
C GLY A 78 29.51 22.63 -8.98
N GLY A 79 30.19 22.46 -7.82
CA GLY A 79 29.62 21.82 -6.64
C GLY A 79 28.31 22.45 -6.15
N SER A 80 28.14 23.78 -6.29
CA SER A 80 26.88 24.47 -6.00
C SER A 80 25.77 24.07 -6.97
N ALA A 81 26.08 23.86 -8.25
CA ALA A 81 25.12 23.42 -9.25
C ALA A 81 24.57 22.02 -8.94
N VAL A 82 25.41 21.11 -8.47
CA VAL A 82 24.99 19.75 -8.01
C VAL A 82 24.01 19.85 -6.86
N LEU A 83 24.30 20.68 -5.84
CA LEU A 83 23.42 20.85 -4.68
C LEU A 83 22.06 21.42 -5.07
N PHE A 84 22.03 22.48 -5.87
CA PHE A 84 20.77 23.07 -6.37
C PHE A 84 19.98 22.09 -7.22
N ALA A 85 20.63 21.37 -8.13
CA ALA A 85 19.99 20.36 -8.96
C ALA A 85 19.35 19.24 -8.11
N THR A 86 20.09 18.74 -7.12
CA THR A 86 19.58 17.69 -6.21
C THR A 86 18.39 18.19 -5.41
N LEU A 87 18.44 19.40 -4.85
CA LEU A 87 17.34 20.00 -4.09
C LEU A 87 16.07 20.15 -4.95
N ILE A 88 16.20 20.73 -6.12
CA ILE A 88 15.08 20.94 -7.05
C ILE A 88 14.48 19.60 -7.46
N MET A 89 15.32 18.62 -7.82
CA MET A 89 14.85 17.28 -8.21
C MET A 89 14.18 16.54 -7.04
N THR A 90 14.72 16.67 -5.82
CA THR A 90 14.10 16.06 -4.64
C THR A 90 12.71 16.64 -4.41
N VAL A 91 12.58 17.98 -4.38
CA VAL A 91 11.27 18.62 -4.21
C VAL A 91 10.30 18.22 -5.32
N PHE A 92 10.78 18.16 -6.57
CA PHE A 92 9.94 17.79 -7.71
C PHE A 92 9.47 16.32 -7.64
N ILE A 93 10.38 15.39 -7.34
CA ILE A 93 10.04 13.96 -7.22
C ILE A 93 9.10 13.74 -6.04
N VAL A 94 9.40 14.31 -4.88
CA VAL A 94 8.56 14.15 -3.68
C VAL A 94 7.17 14.75 -3.91
N GLN A 95 7.07 15.95 -4.48
CA GLN A 95 5.77 16.59 -4.68
C GLN A 95 4.93 15.90 -5.75
N PHE A 96 5.51 15.62 -6.92
CA PHE A 96 4.78 15.11 -8.08
C PHE A 96 4.88 13.57 -8.24
N GLY A 97 5.91 12.97 -7.71
CA GLY A 97 6.11 11.52 -7.72
C GLY A 97 5.49 10.80 -6.53
N GLU A 98 5.45 11.44 -5.36
CA GLU A 98 5.01 10.75 -4.13
C GLU A 98 3.78 11.41 -3.49
N ILE A 99 3.88 12.63 -2.93
CA ILE A 99 2.84 13.22 -2.09
C ILE A 99 1.51 13.36 -2.83
N THR A 100 1.53 14.03 -3.99
CA THR A 100 0.30 14.30 -4.76
C THR A 100 -0.37 13.00 -5.23
N PRO A 101 0.34 12.04 -5.87
CA PRO A 101 -0.27 10.78 -6.31
C PRO A 101 -0.78 9.93 -5.14
N LYS A 102 -0.03 9.82 -4.02
CA LYS A 102 -0.45 9.08 -2.82
C LYS A 102 -1.74 9.66 -2.23
N THR A 103 -1.81 10.99 -2.10
CA THR A 103 -2.98 11.66 -1.53
C THR A 103 -4.23 11.44 -2.38
N LEU A 104 -4.11 11.61 -3.70
CA LEU A 104 -5.21 11.39 -4.63
C LEU A 104 -5.66 9.92 -4.63
N ALA A 105 -4.71 8.99 -4.68
CA ALA A 105 -4.99 7.57 -4.70
C ALA A 105 -5.60 7.05 -3.38
N ALA A 106 -5.18 7.58 -2.24
CA ALA A 106 -5.78 7.27 -0.94
C ALA A 106 -7.23 7.77 -0.86
N THR A 107 -7.49 8.98 -1.36
CA THR A 107 -8.85 9.57 -1.35
C THR A 107 -9.82 8.78 -2.22
N TYR A 108 -9.39 8.31 -3.39
CA TYR A 108 -10.20 7.54 -4.33
C TYR A 108 -9.81 6.06 -4.38
N SER A 109 -9.42 5.50 -3.24
CA SER A 109 -8.77 4.18 -3.13
C SER A 109 -9.55 3.03 -3.77
N ASP A 110 -10.87 3.01 -3.64
CA ASP A 110 -11.71 1.95 -4.21
C ASP A 110 -11.61 1.85 -5.75
N ARG A 111 -11.62 3.00 -6.43
CA ARG A 111 -11.51 3.03 -7.90
C ARG A 111 -10.09 2.78 -8.38
N TRP A 112 -9.12 3.42 -7.72
CA TRP A 112 -7.71 3.29 -8.06
C TRP A 112 -7.22 1.85 -7.85
N SER A 113 -7.54 1.21 -6.74
CA SER A 113 -7.14 -0.16 -6.46
C SER A 113 -7.61 -1.15 -7.52
N LEU A 114 -8.85 -1.00 -8.02
CA LEU A 114 -9.39 -1.85 -9.08
C LEU A 114 -8.65 -1.66 -10.43
N LEU A 115 -8.25 -0.41 -10.73
CA LEU A 115 -7.54 -0.09 -11.97
C LEU A 115 -6.11 -0.64 -11.98
N ILE A 116 -5.40 -0.47 -10.86
CA ILE A 116 -3.96 -0.78 -10.77
C ILE A 116 -3.66 -2.21 -10.34
N ALA A 117 -4.64 -2.97 -9.85
CA ALA A 117 -4.42 -4.32 -9.33
C ALA A 117 -3.74 -5.26 -10.34
N ARG A 118 -4.14 -5.21 -11.60
CA ARG A 118 -3.56 -6.06 -12.66
C ARG A 118 -2.10 -5.71 -12.96
N PRO A 119 -1.72 -4.44 -13.25
CA PRO A 119 -0.33 -4.06 -13.41
C PRO A 119 0.54 -4.46 -12.22
N ILE A 120 0.07 -4.23 -11.00
CA ILE A 120 0.81 -4.57 -9.79
C ILE A 120 0.97 -6.09 -9.63
N ALA A 121 -0.07 -6.88 -9.92
CA ALA A 121 0.03 -8.34 -9.89
C ALA A 121 1.08 -8.86 -10.89
N ILE A 122 1.21 -8.24 -12.07
CA ILE A 122 2.24 -8.57 -13.06
C ILE A 122 3.64 -8.23 -12.51
N VAL A 123 3.82 -7.05 -11.94
CA VAL A 123 5.10 -6.65 -11.32
C VAL A 123 5.49 -7.63 -10.21
N MET A 124 4.58 -7.95 -9.29
CA MET A 124 4.80 -8.93 -8.23
C MET A 124 5.18 -10.32 -8.76
N PHE A 125 4.63 -10.71 -9.91
CA PHE A 125 4.98 -11.97 -10.54
C PHE A 125 6.39 -11.94 -11.15
N LEU A 126 6.73 -10.88 -11.87
CA LEU A 126 8.06 -10.70 -12.49
C LEU A 126 9.18 -10.61 -11.44
N GLU A 127 8.91 -9.92 -10.32
CA GLU A 127 9.88 -9.70 -9.26
C GLU A 127 9.94 -10.84 -8.22
N THR A 128 9.22 -11.94 -8.42
CA THR A 128 9.10 -13.01 -7.41
C THR A 128 10.46 -13.50 -6.88
N TRP A 129 11.45 -13.64 -7.75
CA TRP A 129 12.79 -14.10 -7.39
C TRP A 129 13.54 -13.06 -6.54
N ILE A 130 13.44 -11.79 -6.90
CA ILE A 130 14.10 -10.69 -6.20
C ILE A 130 13.43 -10.51 -4.85
N ILE A 131 12.09 -10.50 -4.80
CA ILE A 131 11.30 -10.40 -3.57
C ILE A 131 11.67 -11.53 -2.59
N PHE A 132 11.84 -12.75 -3.10
CA PHE A 132 12.25 -13.87 -2.26
C PHE A 132 13.58 -13.58 -1.55
N ALA A 133 14.58 -13.06 -2.27
CA ALA A 133 15.86 -12.70 -1.68
C ALA A 133 15.72 -11.59 -0.61
N PHE A 134 14.94 -10.54 -0.89
CA PHE A 134 14.73 -9.42 0.03
C PHE A 134 13.88 -9.78 1.26
N THR A 135 12.99 -10.79 1.16
CA THR A 135 12.17 -11.23 2.29
C THR A 135 12.86 -12.24 3.20
N LEU A 136 14.03 -12.77 2.82
CA LEU A 136 14.78 -13.70 3.66
C LEU A 136 15.20 -13.09 5.00
N LEU A 137 15.75 -11.87 4.99
CA LEU A 137 16.21 -11.20 6.19
C LEU A 137 15.09 -10.89 7.20
N PRO A 138 13.98 -10.24 6.81
CA PRO A 138 12.84 -10.04 7.69
C PRO A 138 12.28 -11.35 8.26
N ARG A 139 12.16 -12.40 7.45
CA ARG A 139 11.69 -13.71 7.91
C ARG A 139 12.64 -14.35 8.92
N PHE A 140 13.94 -14.22 8.71
CA PHE A 140 14.94 -14.69 9.67
C PHE A 140 14.82 -13.94 11.00
N MET A 141 14.73 -12.61 10.97
CA MET A 141 14.52 -11.78 12.17
C MET A 141 13.25 -12.14 12.92
N LEU A 142 12.12 -12.29 12.20
CA LEU A 142 10.85 -12.70 12.79
C LEU A 142 10.92 -14.09 13.42
N ARG A 143 11.67 -15.04 12.83
CA ARG A 143 11.88 -16.36 13.44
C ARG A 143 12.66 -16.26 14.74
N MET A 144 13.70 -15.43 14.79
CA MET A 144 14.45 -15.21 16.02
C MET A 144 13.58 -14.58 17.13
N MET A 145 12.77 -13.57 16.78
CA MET A 145 11.86 -12.91 17.72
C MET A 145 10.74 -13.83 18.18
N ARG A 146 10.19 -14.69 17.29
CA ARG A 146 9.10 -15.62 17.61
C ARG A 146 9.52 -16.74 18.56
N GLN A 147 10.78 -17.09 18.60
CA GLN A 147 11.33 -18.01 19.62
C GLN A 147 11.36 -17.37 21.02
N SER A 148 11.37 -16.02 21.07
CA SER A 148 11.41 -15.25 22.32
C SER A 148 10.03 -14.85 22.85
N SER A 149 9.01 -14.85 22.02
CA SER A 149 7.68 -14.39 22.38
C SER A 149 6.64 -15.44 21.98
N GLY A 150 6.01 -16.08 22.96
CA GLY A 150 4.86 -16.96 22.76
C GLY A 150 3.60 -16.22 22.27
N MET A 151 3.77 -15.34 21.27
CA MET A 151 2.66 -14.57 20.70
C MET A 151 1.84 -15.47 19.79
N GLY A 152 0.70 -15.91 20.32
CA GLY A 152 -0.39 -16.51 19.57
C GLY A 152 -0.85 -15.60 18.43
N SER A 153 -1.49 -16.19 17.42
CA SER A 153 -2.20 -15.47 16.36
C SER A 153 -3.06 -14.36 16.97
N PRO A 154 -3.24 -13.21 16.32
CA PRO A 154 -4.19 -12.22 16.80
C PRO A 154 -5.56 -12.88 16.86
N SER A 155 -5.96 -13.28 18.07
CA SER A 155 -7.31 -13.76 18.33
C SER A 155 -8.22 -12.53 18.29
N VAL A 156 -9.22 -12.57 17.44
CA VAL A 156 -10.29 -11.57 17.46
C VAL A 156 -10.85 -11.58 18.88
N THR A 157 -10.63 -10.49 19.62
CA THR A 157 -11.17 -10.38 20.98
C THR A 157 -12.65 -10.06 20.90
N GLU A 158 -13.45 -10.54 21.87
CA GLU A 158 -14.91 -10.30 21.91
C GLU A 158 -15.28 -8.81 21.86
N GLY A 159 -14.35 -7.92 22.23
CA GLY A 159 -14.53 -6.47 22.16
C GLY A 159 -14.54 -5.91 20.73
N GLU A 160 -13.86 -6.55 19.77
CA GLU A 160 -13.76 -6.03 18.39
C GLU A 160 -15.10 -6.06 17.64
N PRO A 161 -15.90 -7.15 17.67
CA PRO A 161 -17.23 -7.15 17.07
C PRO A 161 -18.17 -6.13 17.70
N ARG A 162 -18.12 -5.94 19.03
CA ARG A 162 -18.93 -4.94 19.71
C ARG A 162 -18.58 -3.50 19.28
N MET A 163 -17.29 -3.23 19.07
CA MET A 163 -16.82 -1.94 18.57
C MET A 163 -17.29 -1.68 17.14
N LEU A 164 -17.25 -2.68 16.25
CA LEU A 164 -17.73 -2.57 14.87
C LEU A 164 -19.25 -2.28 14.81
N ILE A 165 -20.06 -2.88 15.68
CA ILE A 165 -21.49 -2.61 15.79
C ILE A 165 -21.72 -1.14 16.20
N ASN A 166 -20.94 -0.62 17.16
CA ASN A 166 -21.05 0.76 17.59
C ASN A 166 -20.65 1.75 16.50
N ILE A 167 -19.62 1.45 15.73
CA ILE A 167 -19.20 2.25 14.57
C ILE A 167 -20.30 2.23 13.50
N GLY A 168 -20.83 1.06 13.15
CA GLY A 168 -21.92 0.94 12.18
C GLY A 168 -23.18 1.72 12.59
N ARG A 169 -23.49 1.75 13.89
CA ARG A 169 -24.56 2.58 14.43
C ARG A 169 -24.26 4.09 14.31
N ALA A 170 -23.03 4.50 14.61
CA ALA A 170 -22.62 5.91 14.51
C ALA A 170 -22.63 6.41 13.04
N GLU A 171 -22.29 5.53 12.10
CA GLU A 171 -22.29 5.80 10.66
C GLU A 171 -23.69 5.66 10.02
N GLY A 172 -24.71 5.21 10.78
CA GLY A 172 -26.07 5.02 10.29
C GLY A 172 -26.25 3.79 9.38
N SER A 173 -25.28 2.90 9.31
CA SER A 173 -25.33 1.64 8.53
C SER A 173 -26.02 0.50 9.27
N VAL A 174 -26.22 0.63 10.59
CA VAL A 174 -26.93 -0.31 11.47
C VAL A 174 -27.95 0.49 12.29
N ASP A 175 -29.21 0.07 12.26
CA ASP A 175 -30.25 0.74 13.04
C ASP A 175 -30.10 0.45 14.55
N ALA A 176 -30.65 1.36 15.40
CA ALA A 176 -30.53 1.25 16.85
C ALA A 176 -31.13 -0.06 17.41
N SER A 177 -32.20 -0.55 16.79
CA SER A 177 -32.85 -1.83 17.13
C SER A 177 -31.99 -3.03 16.75
N GLU A 178 -31.37 -3.00 15.58
CA GLU A 178 -30.47 -4.05 15.08
C GLU A 178 -29.19 -4.10 15.93
N ALA A 179 -28.60 -2.94 16.26
CA ALA A 179 -27.43 -2.87 17.12
C ALA A 179 -27.71 -3.46 18.52
N ALA A 180 -28.90 -3.21 19.07
CA ALA A 180 -29.29 -3.76 20.36
C ALA A 180 -29.45 -5.30 20.31
N LEU A 181 -29.98 -5.85 19.22
CA LEU A 181 -30.08 -7.29 19.02
C LEU A 181 -28.70 -7.94 18.89
N LEU A 182 -27.83 -7.36 18.07
CA LEU A 182 -26.45 -7.85 17.88
C LEU A 182 -25.66 -7.81 19.19
N GLN A 183 -25.78 -6.75 19.98
CA GLN A 183 -25.12 -6.67 21.28
C GLN A 183 -25.61 -7.71 22.29
N ARG A 184 -26.91 -8.07 22.25
CA ARG A 184 -27.45 -9.13 23.10
C ARG A 184 -26.89 -10.50 22.73
N VAL A 185 -26.75 -10.78 21.41
CA VAL A 185 -26.15 -12.05 20.95
C VAL A 185 -24.72 -12.20 21.48
N PHE A 186 -23.92 -11.15 21.46
CA PHE A 186 -22.56 -11.14 22.02
C PHE A 186 -22.48 -11.01 23.55
N GLY A 187 -23.61 -10.86 24.23
CA GLY A 187 -23.70 -10.80 25.69
C GLY A 187 -24.12 -12.12 26.35
N PHE A 188 -24.36 -13.18 25.56
CA PHE A 188 -24.75 -14.50 26.06
C PHE A 188 -23.55 -15.49 26.27
N GLY A 189 -22.31 -15.01 26.15
CA GLY A 189 -21.07 -15.78 26.35
C GLY A 189 -20.38 -15.48 27.67
#